data_70b0ca9dd57e62eba0f5f294ef4abf70
#
_entry.id   70b0ca9dd57e62eba0f5f294ef4abf70
#
_cell.length_a   1.000
_cell.length_b   1.000
_cell.length_c   1.000
_cell.angle_alpha   90.00
_cell.angle_beta   90.00
_cell.angle_gamma   90.00
#
_symmetry.space_group_name_H-M   'P 1'
#
loop_
_entity.id
_entity.type
_entity.pdbx_description
1 polymer ?
#
loop_
_entity_poly.entity_id
_entity_poly.type
_entity_poly.pdbx_seq_one_letter_code
_entity_poly.pdbx_strand_id
1 'polypeptide(L)'
;MAKVVVVTSGKGGVGKTTTTAALGAALALAGQKVVVVDFDVGLRNLDLVMGAERRVVFDLINVVQGVAKLPQALIRDKRLETLWLLPASQTQDKDTLTENGVAGVVRELRNKFDWVICDSPAGIERGATLAMRFADTAVIVTNPEISSVRDSDRIIGLLDSKTEKAEKGQRVEKHLLITRFDPQRATRGEMLNIDDVMGILSTPLLGIIPESEEVLHASNVGVPVTLNNKTSAPARAYADAARRLLGENVPMSIPSDRKGLFEILFGRRAA
;
A
#
# COMPACT_ATOMS: atom_id res chain seq x y z
N MET A 1 20.30 4.97 -5.03
CA MET A 1 19.67 3.63 -5.03
C MET A 1 18.21 3.77 -4.71
N ALA A 2 17.34 3.04 -5.41
CA ALA A 2 15.90 3.11 -5.14
C ALA A 2 15.54 2.78 -3.69
N LYS A 3 14.50 3.45 -3.16
CA LYS A 3 13.90 3.13 -1.87
C LYS A 3 12.90 1.98 -2.06
N VAL A 4 13.08 0.88 -1.33
CA VAL A 4 12.14 -0.26 -1.34
C VAL A 4 11.16 -0.09 -0.20
N VAL A 5 9.88 0.00 -0.54
CA VAL A 5 8.77 0.14 0.41
C VAL A 5 7.91 -1.11 0.36
N VAL A 6 7.67 -1.75 1.48
CA VAL A 6 6.65 -2.79 1.57
C VAL A 6 5.34 -2.22 2.10
N VAL A 7 4.24 -2.51 1.43
CA VAL A 7 2.87 -2.27 1.92
C VAL A 7 2.35 -3.58 2.49
N THR A 8 2.14 -3.64 3.79
CA THR A 8 1.83 -4.89 4.50
C THR A 8 0.75 -4.72 5.56
N SER A 9 0.18 -5.83 6.01
CA SER A 9 -0.80 -5.85 7.10
C SER A 9 -0.95 -7.25 7.69
N GLY A 10 -1.36 -7.35 8.93
CA GLY A 10 -1.67 -8.63 9.55
C GLY A 10 -2.99 -9.25 9.10
N LYS A 11 -3.92 -8.46 8.54
CA LYS A 11 -5.28 -8.88 8.19
C LYS A 11 -5.57 -8.69 6.71
N GLY A 12 -6.37 -9.60 6.11
CA GLY A 12 -6.88 -9.46 4.75
C GLY A 12 -7.95 -8.36 4.64
N GLY A 13 -8.10 -7.76 3.45
CA GLY A 13 -9.18 -6.82 3.17
C GLY A 13 -9.01 -5.41 3.75
N VAL A 14 -7.88 -5.08 4.38
CA VAL A 14 -7.62 -3.73 4.93
C VAL A 14 -7.19 -2.70 3.87
N GLY A 15 -7.03 -3.08 2.61
CA GLY A 15 -6.73 -2.15 1.51
C GLY A 15 -5.25 -2.04 1.14
N LYS A 16 -4.40 -3.07 1.37
CA LYS A 16 -2.98 -3.09 0.96
C LYS A 16 -2.79 -2.82 -0.53
N THR A 17 -3.40 -3.65 -1.37
CA THR A 17 -3.29 -3.56 -2.84
C THR A 17 -3.77 -2.20 -3.37
N THR A 18 -4.88 -1.71 -2.84
CA THR A 18 -5.37 -0.36 -3.14
C THR A 18 -4.37 0.72 -2.72
N THR A 19 -3.78 0.57 -1.52
CA THR A 19 -2.75 1.48 -1.00
C THR A 19 -1.50 1.44 -1.87
N THR A 20 -1.04 0.24 -2.27
CA THR A 20 0.12 0.05 -3.16
C THR A 20 -0.09 0.78 -4.48
N ALA A 21 -1.25 0.57 -5.13
CA ALA A 21 -1.59 1.24 -6.38
C ALA A 21 -1.70 2.77 -6.21
N ALA A 22 -2.36 3.24 -5.14
CA ALA A 22 -2.58 4.66 -4.87
C ALA A 22 -1.27 5.40 -4.55
N LEU A 23 -0.42 4.85 -3.66
CA LEU A 23 0.88 5.43 -3.34
C LEU A 23 1.83 5.41 -4.54
N GLY A 24 1.85 4.28 -5.29
CA GLY A 24 2.66 4.17 -6.51
C GLY A 24 2.29 5.24 -7.54
N ALA A 25 1.00 5.43 -7.77
CA ALA A 25 0.52 6.46 -8.69
C ALA A 25 0.78 7.88 -8.16
N ALA A 26 0.64 8.13 -6.85
CA ALA A 26 0.90 9.44 -6.25
C ALA A 26 2.39 9.83 -6.34
N LEU A 27 3.30 8.90 -6.05
CA LEU A 27 4.73 9.11 -6.21
C LEU A 27 5.12 9.34 -7.67
N ALA A 28 4.50 8.61 -8.61
CA ALA A 28 4.72 8.80 -10.04
C ALA A 28 4.20 10.17 -10.52
N LEU A 29 3.06 10.66 -10.00
CA LEU A 29 2.56 12.02 -10.23
C LEU A 29 3.50 13.10 -9.69
N ALA A 30 4.25 12.79 -8.61
CA ALA A 30 5.31 13.65 -8.08
C ALA A 30 6.64 13.56 -8.87
N GLY A 31 6.63 12.94 -10.05
CA GLY A 31 7.80 12.85 -10.94
C GLY A 31 8.77 11.73 -10.63
N GLN A 32 8.46 10.86 -9.67
CA GLN A 32 9.31 9.72 -9.33
C GLN A 32 9.13 8.57 -10.33
N LYS A 33 10.20 7.84 -10.61
CA LYS A 33 10.15 6.63 -11.39
C LYS A 33 9.84 5.44 -10.48
N VAL A 34 8.62 4.92 -10.58
CA VAL A 34 8.05 3.96 -9.62
C VAL A 34 7.75 2.63 -10.29
N VAL A 35 8.06 1.53 -9.59
CA VAL A 35 7.52 0.22 -9.89
C VAL A 35 6.75 -0.33 -8.69
N VAL A 36 5.54 -0.82 -8.93
CA VAL A 36 4.78 -1.60 -7.95
C VAL A 36 4.93 -3.08 -8.27
N VAL A 37 5.17 -3.90 -7.26
CA VAL A 37 5.43 -5.34 -7.39
C VAL A 37 4.42 -6.11 -6.58
N ASP A 38 3.68 -7.01 -7.23
CA ASP A 38 2.70 -7.87 -6.58
C ASP A 38 3.35 -9.16 -6.08
N PHE A 39 3.31 -9.40 -4.76
CA PHE A 39 3.78 -10.63 -4.12
C PHE A 39 2.64 -11.59 -3.75
N ASP A 40 1.37 -11.24 -4.05
CA ASP A 40 0.22 -12.07 -3.71
C ASP A 40 -0.02 -13.15 -4.79
N VAL A 41 0.90 -14.11 -4.80
CA VAL A 41 0.87 -15.27 -5.72
C VAL A 41 -0.42 -16.07 -5.53
N GLY A 42 -1.10 -16.33 -6.62
CA GLY A 42 -2.38 -17.04 -6.69
C GLY A 42 -3.59 -16.11 -6.76
N LEU A 43 -3.62 -14.99 -6.05
CA LEU A 43 -4.73 -14.03 -6.13
C LEU A 43 -4.53 -12.97 -7.23
N ARG A 44 -3.32 -12.40 -7.34
CA ARG A 44 -2.94 -11.41 -8.36
C ARG A 44 -3.99 -10.30 -8.52
N ASN A 45 -4.09 -9.43 -7.52
CA ASN A 45 -5.11 -8.38 -7.50
C ASN A 45 -4.59 -7.00 -7.94
N LEU A 46 -3.28 -6.78 -7.91
CA LEU A 46 -2.71 -5.46 -8.19
C LEU A 46 -2.89 -5.04 -9.64
N ASP A 47 -2.78 -5.96 -10.58
CA ASP A 47 -3.01 -5.71 -12.01
C ASP A 47 -4.48 -5.35 -12.32
N LEU A 48 -5.44 -5.92 -11.59
CA LEU A 48 -6.86 -5.56 -11.69
C LEU A 48 -7.09 -4.13 -11.23
N VAL A 49 -6.57 -3.77 -10.05
CA VAL A 49 -6.71 -2.41 -9.48
C VAL A 49 -6.03 -1.35 -10.36
N MET A 50 -5.01 -1.76 -11.14
CA MET A 50 -4.30 -0.89 -12.08
C MET A 50 -4.81 -0.97 -13.53
N GLY A 51 -5.79 -1.83 -13.83
CA GLY A 51 -6.35 -2.02 -15.18
C GLY A 51 -5.31 -2.54 -16.19
N ALA A 52 -4.45 -3.44 -15.72
CA ALA A 52 -3.36 -4.00 -16.50
C ALA A 52 -3.52 -5.51 -16.76
N GLU A 53 -4.59 -6.15 -16.30
CA GLU A 53 -4.81 -7.61 -16.28
C GLU A 53 -4.65 -8.26 -17.66
N ARG A 54 -5.13 -7.59 -18.73
CA ARG A 54 -5.06 -8.08 -20.12
C ARG A 54 -3.69 -7.89 -20.77
N ARG A 55 -2.74 -7.29 -20.07
CA ARG A 55 -1.40 -6.96 -20.58
C ARG A 55 -0.32 -7.85 -19.96
N VAL A 56 -0.69 -8.71 -19.03
CA VAL A 56 0.24 -9.63 -18.36
C VAL A 56 0.58 -10.77 -19.31
N VAL A 57 1.87 -10.86 -19.68
CA VAL A 57 2.46 -11.94 -20.46
C VAL A 57 3.39 -12.76 -19.60
N PHE A 58 4.24 -12.09 -18.83
CA PHE A 58 5.15 -12.66 -17.84
C PHE A 58 4.94 -12.02 -16.48
N ASP A 59 5.29 -12.73 -15.44
CA ASP A 59 5.08 -12.36 -14.05
C ASP A 59 6.37 -12.45 -13.22
N LEU A 60 6.29 -12.10 -11.93
CA LEU A 60 7.42 -12.14 -11.00
C LEU A 60 8.08 -13.52 -10.94
N ILE A 61 7.29 -14.61 -10.95
CA ILE A 61 7.84 -15.98 -10.87
C ILE A 61 8.60 -16.32 -12.15
N ASN A 62 8.10 -15.93 -13.32
CA ASN A 62 8.82 -16.16 -14.59
C ASN A 62 10.20 -15.47 -14.57
N VAL A 63 10.32 -14.30 -13.95
CA VAL A 63 11.60 -13.60 -13.81
C VAL A 63 12.50 -14.33 -12.80
N VAL A 64 11.97 -14.74 -11.66
CA VAL A 64 12.73 -15.48 -10.62
C VAL A 64 13.27 -16.82 -11.16
N GLN A 65 12.49 -17.51 -11.98
CA GLN A 65 12.88 -18.78 -12.62
C GLN A 65 13.79 -18.61 -13.84
N GLY A 66 14.01 -17.37 -14.30
CA GLY A 66 14.80 -17.10 -15.52
C GLY A 66 14.08 -17.44 -16.83
N VAL A 67 12.77 -17.72 -16.79
CA VAL A 67 11.91 -17.93 -17.98
C VAL A 67 11.76 -16.64 -18.78
N ALA A 68 11.72 -15.50 -18.09
CA ALA A 68 11.67 -14.19 -18.71
C ALA A 68 12.70 -13.24 -18.08
N LYS A 69 13.18 -12.27 -18.87
CA LYS A 69 13.96 -11.15 -18.34
C LYS A 69 13.03 -10.12 -17.70
N LEU A 70 13.48 -9.43 -16.65
CA LEU A 70 12.69 -8.42 -15.94
C LEU A 70 12.00 -7.39 -16.88
N PRO A 71 12.66 -6.82 -17.92
CA PRO A 71 12.00 -5.89 -18.84
C PRO A 71 10.81 -6.49 -19.62
N GLN A 72 10.75 -7.81 -19.79
CA GLN A 72 9.64 -8.47 -20.48
C GLN A 72 8.40 -8.66 -19.58
N ALA A 73 8.60 -8.72 -18.26
CA ALA A 73 7.54 -8.85 -17.26
C ALA A 73 7.03 -7.48 -16.75
N LEU A 74 7.80 -6.40 -16.95
CA LEU A 74 7.41 -5.07 -16.55
C LEU A 74 6.34 -4.49 -17.46
N ILE A 75 5.23 -4.06 -16.87
CA ILE A 75 4.10 -3.43 -17.56
C ILE A 75 4.09 -1.94 -17.24
N ARG A 76 4.32 -1.08 -18.23
CA ARG A 76 4.23 0.37 -18.06
C ARG A 76 2.77 0.80 -17.98
N ASP A 77 2.42 1.66 -17.04
CA ASP A 77 1.06 2.21 -16.96
C ASP A 77 0.75 3.08 -18.21
N LYS A 78 -0.49 2.99 -18.70
CA LYS A 78 -0.92 3.73 -19.90
C LYS A 78 -1.12 5.23 -19.64
N ARG A 79 -1.35 5.62 -18.37
CA ARG A 79 -1.71 6.96 -17.93
C ARG A 79 -0.51 7.73 -17.38
N LEU A 80 0.48 7.01 -16.83
CA LEU A 80 1.69 7.57 -16.22
C LEU A 80 2.94 6.87 -16.75
N GLU A 81 3.75 7.60 -17.51
CA GLU A 81 4.97 7.08 -18.10
C GLU A 81 6.05 6.68 -17.07
N THR A 82 5.93 7.22 -15.86
CA THR A 82 6.84 6.99 -14.73
C THR A 82 6.37 5.89 -13.78
N LEU A 83 5.29 5.16 -14.11
CA LEU A 83 4.73 4.08 -13.29
C LEU A 83 4.77 2.74 -14.04
N TRP A 84 5.29 1.71 -13.37
CA TRP A 84 5.34 0.33 -13.86
C TRP A 84 4.74 -0.63 -12.84
N LEU A 85 4.30 -1.78 -13.35
CA LEU A 85 3.82 -2.92 -12.57
C LEU A 85 4.66 -4.15 -12.91
N LEU A 86 5.06 -4.91 -11.90
CA LEU A 86 5.51 -6.29 -12.00
C LEU A 86 4.44 -7.17 -11.34
N PRO A 87 3.63 -7.91 -12.12
CA PRO A 87 2.49 -8.67 -11.58
C PRO A 87 2.95 -9.96 -10.88
N ALA A 88 2.10 -10.46 -9.96
CA ALA A 88 2.25 -11.81 -9.40
C ALA A 88 1.79 -12.88 -10.40
N SER A 89 2.15 -14.13 -10.13
CA SER A 89 1.62 -15.29 -10.87
C SER A 89 0.26 -15.72 -10.33
N GLN A 90 -0.65 -16.13 -11.24
CA GLN A 90 -1.92 -16.75 -10.88
C GLN A 90 -1.84 -18.28 -10.80
N THR A 91 -0.92 -18.89 -11.55
CA THR A 91 -0.91 -20.34 -11.80
C THR A 91 0.23 -21.07 -11.14
N GLN A 92 1.21 -20.35 -10.64
CA GLN A 92 2.40 -20.93 -10.01
C GLN A 92 2.23 -21.04 -8.50
N ASP A 93 2.98 -21.98 -7.89
CA ASP A 93 2.98 -22.15 -6.45
C ASP A 93 3.81 -21.05 -5.76
N LYS A 94 3.34 -20.63 -4.57
CA LYS A 94 4.04 -19.67 -3.68
C LYS A 94 5.47 -20.13 -3.34
N ASP A 95 5.69 -21.45 -3.28
CA ASP A 95 6.98 -22.04 -2.93
C ASP A 95 8.05 -21.87 -4.01
N THR A 96 7.66 -21.51 -5.23
CA THR A 96 8.58 -21.14 -6.32
C THR A 96 9.29 -19.82 -6.10
N LEU A 97 8.76 -18.92 -5.28
CA LEU A 97 9.46 -17.70 -4.89
C LEU A 97 10.59 -18.02 -3.91
N THR A 98 11.82 -18.00 -4.40
CA THR A 98 13.01 -18.17 -3.57
C THR A 98 13.56 -16.81 -3.12
N GLU A 99 14.17 -16.77 -1.92
CA GLU A 99 14.79 -15.54 -1.41
C GLU A 99 15.87 -15.01 -2.35
N ASN A 100 16.75 -15.87 -2.86
CA ASN A 100 17.80 -15.50 -3.80
C ASN A 100 17.24 -14.95 -5.13
N GLY A 101 16.16 -15.54 -5.64
CA GLY A 101 15.50 -15.06 -6.85
C GLY A 101 14.89 -13.67 -6.65
N VAL A 102 14.19 -13.48 -5.54
CA VAL A 102 13.62 -12.17 -5.17
C VAL A 102 14.73 -11.13 -4.95
N ALA A 103 15.83 -11.50 -4.27
CA ALA A 103 16.99 -10.62 -4.10
C ALA A 103 17.57 -10.15 -5.44
N GLY A 104 17.67 -11.04 -6.43
CA GLY A 104 18.10 -10.72 -7.79
C GLY A 104 17.18 -9.70 -8.46
N VAL A 105 15.87 -9.94 -8.41
CA VAL A 105 14.84 -9.03 -8.97
C VAL A 105 14.88 -7.66 -8.28
N VAL A 106 14.88 -7.62 -6.95
CA VAL A 106 14.91 -6.36 -6.19
C VAL A 106 16.18 -5.57 -6.51
N ARG A 107 17.34 -6.23 -6.63
CA ARG A 107 18.60 -5.57 -7.02
C ARG A 107 18.50 -4.94 -8.41
N GLU A 108 17.92 -5.62 -9.39
CA GLU A 108 17.74 -5.08 -10.73
C GLU A 108 16.75 -3.91 -10.73
N LEU A 109 15.65 -4.01 -9.98
CA LEU A 109 14.68 -2.93 -9.81
C LEU A 109 15.32 -1.69 -9.16
N ARG A 110 16.13 -1.85 -8.11
CA ARG A 110 16.84 -0.76 -7.44
C ARG A 110 17.74 0.06 -8.39
N ASN A 111 18.24 -0.55 -9.47
CA ASN A 111 19.08 0.13 -10.44
C ASN A 111 18.28 0.88 -11.52
N LYS A 112 16.97 0.62 -11.65
CA LYS A 112 16.15 1.13 -12.75
C LYS A 112 15.09 2.15 -12.31
N PHE A 113 14.73 2.16 -11.02
CA PHE A 113 13.65 2.95 -10.46
C PHE A 113 14.13 3.81 -9.29
N ASP A 114 13.35 4.83 -8.93
CA ASP A 114 13.56 5.62 -7.70
C ASP A 114 12.86 4.95 -6.51
N TRP A 115 11.70 4.32 -6.79
CA TRP A 115 10.87 3.66 -5.79
C TRP A 115 10.42 2.28 -6.27
N VAL A 116 10.55 1.29 -5.38
CA VAL A 116 10.03 -0.07 -5.54
C VAL A 116 9.01 -0.29 -4.44
N ILE A 117 7.72 -0.44 -4.77
CA ILE A 117 6.66 -0.64 -3.78
C ILE A 117 6.17 -2.07 -3.90
N CYS A 118 6.37 -2.86 -2.85
CA CYS A 118 5.98 -4.27 -2.78
C CYS A 118 4.61 -4.41 -2.12
N ASP A 119 3.62 -4.91 -2.86
CA ASP A 119 2.33 -5.32 -2.32
C ASP A 119 2.48 -6.70 -1.67
N SER A 120 2.34 -6.80 -0.36
CA SER A 120 2.46 -8.08 0.31
C SER A 120 1.12 -8.80 0.41
N PRO A 121 1.08 -10.14 0.36
CA PRO A 121 -0.11 -10.87 0.81
C PRO A 121 -0.41 -10.56 2.27
N ALA A 122 -1.63 -10.87 2.72
CA ALA A 122 -2.01 -10.67 4.12
C ALA A 122 -1.32 -11.69 5.04
N GLY A 123 -1.11 -11.29 6.28
CA GLY A 123 -0.62 -12.19 7.33
C GLY A 123 0.90 -12.31 7.39
N ILE A 124 1.35 -13.44 7.92
CA ILE A 124 2.74 -13.68 8.33
C ILE A 124 3.41 -14.84 7.58
N GLU A 125 2.74 -15.38 6.58
CA GLU A 125 3.24 -16.50 5.80
C GLU A 125 4.45 -16.12 4.94
N ARG A 126 5.06 -17.13 4.30
CA ARG A 126 6.28 -17.00 3.49
C ARG A 126 6.20 -15.89 2.44
N GLY A 127 5.07 -15.75 1.72
CA GLY A 127 4.89 -14.70 0.72
C GLY A 127 5.01 -13.29 1.30
N ALA A 128 4.35 -13.05 2.46
CA ALA A 128 4.44 -11.79 3.17
C ALA A 128 5.87 -11.52 3.68
N THR A 129 6.53 -12.54 4.23
CA THR A 129 7.91 -12.43 4.72
C THR A 129 8.88 -12.10 3.58
N LEU A 130 8.73 -12.71 2.40
CA LEU A 130 9.56 -12.40 1.23
C LEU A 130 9.34 -10.99 0.71
N ALA A 131 8.08 -10.50 0.70
CA ALA A 131 7.76 -9.12 0.31
C ALA A 131 8.43 -8.10 1.26
N MET A 132 8.52 -8.42 2.56
CA MET A 132 9.14 -7.56 3.59
C MET A 132 10.67 -7.66 3.62
N ARG A 133 11.25 -8.75 3.11
CA ARG A 133 12.65 -9.14 3.31
C ARG A 133 13.64 -8.02 2.99
N PHE A 134 13.45 -7.33 1.88
CA PHE A 134 14.37 -6.32 1.34
C PHE A 134 13.90 -4.88 1.54
N ALA A 135 12.91 -4.64 2.39
CA ALA A 135 12.33 -3.33 2.59
C ALA A 135 13.27 -2.37 3.32
N ASP A 136 13.33 -1.13 2.81
CA ASP A 136 13.95 0.00 3.51
C ASP A 136 12.94 0.67 4.43
N THR A 137 11.69 0.71 4.00
CA THR A 137 10.54 1.31 4.69
C THR A 137 9.34 0.36 4.61
N ALA A 138 8.54 0.31 5.65
CA ALA A 138 7.28 -0.43 5.69
C ALA A 138 6.10 0.53 5.92
N VAL A 139 5.08 0.42 5.09
CA VAL A 139 3.77 1.04 5.30
C VAL A 139 2.84 -0.05 5.83
N ILE A 140 2.52 0.02 7.11
CA ILE A 140 1.64 -0.92 7.80
C ILE A 140 0.22 -0.41 7.66
N VAL A 141 -0.60 -1.14 6.91
CA VAL A 141 -2.00 -0.77 6.63
C VAL A 141 -2.91 -1.47 7.64
N THR A 142 -3.74 -0.70 8.32
CA THR A 142 -4.73 -1.23 9.27
C THR A 142 -6.06 -0.51 9.17
N ASN A 143 -7.13 -1.21 9.49
CA ASN A 143 -8.43 -0.58 9.78
C ASN A 143 -8.51 -0.28 11.28
N PRO A 144 -9.33 0.69 11.72
CA PRO A 144 -9.53 1.01 13.14
C PRO A 144 -10.43 -0.02 13.84
N GLU A 145 -10.07 -1.30 13.73
CA GLU A 145 -10.70 -2.45 14.36
C GLU A 145 -9.69 -3.15 15.27
N ILE A 146 -10.11 -3.57 16.47
CA ILE A 146 -9.23 -4.19 17.48
C ILE A 146 -8.43 -5.37 16.89
N SER A 147 -9.09 -6.26 16.13
CA SER A 147 -8.42 -7.42 15.51
C SER A 147 -7.36 -7.00 14.50
N SER A 148 -7.65 -6.01 13.65
CA SER A 148 -6.71 -5.51 12.64
C SER A 148 -5.49 -4.85 13.28
N VAL A 149 -5.71 -4.07 14.33
CA VAL A 149 -4.63 -3.41 15.07
C VAL A 149 -3.72 -4.41 15.78
N ARG A 150 -4.29 -5.44 16.44
CA ARG A 150 -3.49 -6.52 17.06
C ARG A 150 -2.68 -7.32 16.06
N ASP A 151 -3.24 -7.62 14.89
CA ASP A 151 -2.52 -8.31 13.84
C ASP A 151 -1.41 -7.45 13.25
N SER A 152 -1.58 -6.11 13.23
CA SER A 152 -0.54 -5.16 12.80
C SER A 152 0.65 -5.12 13.75
N ASP A 153 0.44 -5.30 15.05
CA ASP A 153 1.54 -5.38 16.04
C ASP A 153 2.45 -6.60 15.75
N ARG A 154 1.88 -7.73 15.34
CA ARG A 154 2.67 -8.90 14.91
C ARG A 154 3.53 -8.61 13.68
N ILE A 155 3.00 -7.85 12.73
CA ILE A 155 3.76 -7.43 11.53
C ILE A 155 4.94 -6.54 11.93
N ILE A 156 4.76 -5.63 12.88
CA ILE A 156 5.85 -4.80 13.42
C ILE A 156 6.98 -5.68 13.96
N GLY A 157 6.65 -6.71 14.75
CA GLY A 157 7.63 -7.66 15.27
C GLY A 157 8.38 -8.45 14.18
N LEU A 158 7.69 -8.81 13.07
CA LEU A 158 8.33 -9.47 11.93
C LEU A 158 9.28 -8.53 11.18
N LEU A 159 8.93 -7.29 10.99
CA LEU A 159 9.79 -6.28 10.36
C LEU A 159 11.09 -6.07 11.16
N ASP A 160 11.02 -6.19 12.49
CA ASP A 160 12.16 -6.05 13.39
C ASP A 160 13.03 -7.33 13.50
N SER A 161 12.56 -8.47 12.97
CA SER A 161 13.26 -9.75 13.15
C SER A 161 13.56 -10.52 11.87
N LYS A 162 12.80 -10.31 10.78
CA LYS A 162 12.85 -11.15 9.56
C LYS A 162 13.33 -10.43 8.31
N THR A 163 13.70 -9.18 8.40
CA THR A 163 14.22 -8.39 7.26
C THR A 163 15.74 -8.49 7.17
N GLU A 164 16.29 -8.28 5.98
CA GLU A 164 17.75 -8.22 5.78
C GLU A 164 18.41 -7.12 6.62
N LYS A 165 17.71 -6.00 6.84
CA LYS A 165 18.16 -4.93 7.74
C LYS A 165 18.23 -5.40 9.19
N ALA A 166 17.23 -6.12 9.67
CA ALA A 166 17.23 -6.65 11.04
C ALA A 166 18.40 -7.61 11.28
N GLU A 167 18.70 -8.48 10.32
CA GLU A 167 19.87 -9.39 10.42
C GLU A 167 21.21 -8.63 10.47
N LYS A 168 21.28 -7.45 9.88
CA LYS A 168 22.45 -6.55 9.93
C LYS A 168 22.44 -5.62 11.14
N GLY A 169 21.53 -5.79 12.10
CA GLY A 169 21.35 -4.89 13.24
C GLY A 169 20.82 -3.50 12.91
N GLN A 170 20.24 -3.34 11.71
CA GLN A 170 19.61 -2.11 11.24
C GLN A 170 18.10 -2.19 11.39
N ARG A 171 17.42 -1.04 11.39
CA ARG A 171 15.96 -0.98 11.49
C ARG A 171 15.33 -0.61 10.16
N VAL A 172 14.20 -1.24 9.85
CA VAL A 172 13.29 -0.80 8.80
C VAL A 172 12.51 0.40 9.33
N GLU A 173 12.45 1.47 8.53
CA GLU A 173 11.59 2.61 8.84
C GLU A 173 10.12 2.18 8.75
N LYS A 174 9.32 2.43 9.78
CA LYS A 174 7.93 1.96 9.86
C LYS A 174 6.97 3.15 9.91
N HIS A 175 5.90 3.05 9.13
CA HIS A 175 4.82 4.03 9.10
C HIS A 175 3.47 3.33 9.16
N LEU A 176 2.54 3.89 9.89
CA LEU A 176 1.17 3.42 9.98
C LEU A 176 0.28 4.16 8.99
N LEU A 177 -0.54 3.44 8.24
CA LEU A 177 -1.60 4.01 7.41
C LEU A 177 -2.94 3.44 7.85
N ILE A 178 -3.80 4.30 8.40
CA ILE A 178 -5.14 3.90 8.82
C ILE A 178 -6.08 4.07 7.62
N THR A 179 -6.80 3.02 7.25
CA THR A 179 -7.75 3.01 6.13
C THR A 179 -9.18 2.83 6.62
N ARG A 180 -10.15 3.16 5.77
CA ARG A 180 -11.60 3.05 6.06
C ARG A 180 -12.00 3.76 7.35
N PHE A 181 -11.38 4.89 7.62
CA PHE A 181 -11.73 5.69 8.78
C PHE A 181 -13.03 6.46 8.54
N ASP A 182 -13.98 6.29 9.44
CA ASP A 182 -15.24 7.04 9.48
C ASP A 182 -15.36 7.80 10.81
N PRO A 183 -15.29 9.14 10.78
CA PRO A 183 -15.36 9.95 12.01
C PRO A 183 -16.65 9.76 12.80
N GLN A 184 -17.78 9.53 12.14
CA GLN A 184 -19.07 9.34 12.81
C GLN A 184 -19.10 8.01 13.55
N ARG A 185 -18.61 6.93 12.92
CA ARG A 185 -18.51 5.63 13.56
C ARG A 185 -17.54 5.64 14.74
N ALA A 186 -16.42 6.36 14.62
CA ALA A 186 -15.48 6.54 15.73
C ALA A 186 -16.12 7.28 16.90
N THR A 187 -16.87 8.35 16.63
CA THR A 187 -17.59 9.11 17.68
C THR A 187 -18.67 8.27 18.39
N ARG A 188 -19.31 7.33 17.66
CA ARG A 188 -20.30 6.40 18.25
C ARG A 188 -19.67 5.19 18.95
N GLY A 189 -18.36 5.06 18.98
CA GLY A 189 -17.66 3.90 19.55
C GLY A 189 -17.79 2.61 18.72
N GLU A 190 -18.16 2.71 17.45
CA GLU A 190 -18.30 1.56 16.54
C GLU A 190 -16.96 1.16 15.90
N MET A 191 -15.94 1.99 16.04
CA MET A 191 -14.56 1.72 15.66
C MET A 191 -13.61 2.44 16.63
N LEU A 192 -12.33 2.02 16.65
CA LEU A 192 -11.31 2.70 17.42
C LEU A 192 -11.10 4.13 16.89
N ASN A 193 -10.85 5.07 17.79
CA ASN A 193 -10.35 6.38 17.39
C ASN A 193 -8.86 6.31 17.02
N ILE A 194 -8.34 7.39 16.46
CA ILE A 194 -6.95 7.43 15.97
C ILE A 194 -5.96 7.31 17.12
N ASP A 195 -6.24 7.97 18.26
CA ASP A 195 -5.36 7.98 19.43
C ASP A 195 -5.26 6.58 20.05
N ASP A 196 -6.36 5.82 20.09
CA ASP A 196 -6.35 4.42 20.52
C ASP A 196 -5.47 3.56 19.64
N VAL A 197 -5.58 3.69 18.31
CA VAL A 197 -4.75 2.94 17.36
C VAL A 197 -3.29 3.31 17.51
N MET A 198 -2.98 4.59 17.62
CA MET A 198 -1.61 5.10 17.80
C MET A 198 -1.01 4.66 19.15
N GLY A 199 -1.82 4.67 20.23
CA GLY A 199 -1.41 4.21 21.55
C GLY A 199 -1.01 2.72 21.58
N ILE A 200 -1.73 1.89 20.82
CA ILE A 200 -1.44 0.44 20.73
C ILE A 200 -0.18 0.17 19.89
N LEU A 201 -0.08 0.77 18.69
CA LEU A 201 0.96 0.40 17.74
C LEU A 201 2.26 1.19 17.88
N SER A 202 2.25 2.34 18.55
CA SER A 202 3.43 3.19 18.80
C SER A 202 4.28 3.43 17.54
N THR A 203 3.65 3.52 16.38
CA THR A 203 4.29 3.66 15.06
C THR A 203 3.90 5.00 14.44
N PRO A 204 4.84 5.78 13.86
CA PRO A 204 4.54 7.06 13.25
C PRO A 204 3.41 6.96 12.20
N LEU A 205 2.45 7.88 12.27
CA LEU A 205 1.31 7.92 11.36
C LEU A 205 1.72 8.55 10.03
N LEU A 206 1.51 7.82 8.93
CA LEU A 206 1.72 8.31 7.56
C LEU A 206 0.50 9.04 7.02
N GLY A 207 -0.69 8.53 7.34
CA GLY A 207 -1.94 9.11 6.86
C GLY A 207 -3.17 8.36 7.34
N ILE A 208 -4.32 9.02 7.13
CA ILE A 208 -5.63 8.49 7.45
C ILE A 208 -6.48 8.56 6.19
N ILE A 209 -6.87 7.41 5.66
CA ILE A 209 -7.67 7.30 4.45
C ILE A 209 -9.13 7.15 4.86
N PRO A 210 -10.00 8.10 4.51
CA PRO A 210 -11.42 8.00 4.85
C PRO A 210 -12.08 6.81 4.14
N GLU A 211 -13.10 6.24 4.77
CA GLU A 211 -14.00 5.32 4.08
C GLU A 211 -14.73 6.07 2.96
N SER A 212 -14.74 5.50 1.74
CA SER A 212 -15.30 6.18 0.57
C SER A 212 -15.64 5.20 -0.54
N GLU A 213 -16.80 5.36 -1.14
CA GLU A 213 -17.22 4.63 -2.34
C GLU A 213 -16.32 4.89 -3.55
N GLU A 214 -15.66 6.06 -3.59
CA GLU A 214 -14.69 6.41 -4.63
C GLU A 214 -13.52 5.42 -4.71
N VAL A 215 -13.09 4.87 -3.58
CA VAL A 215 -12.01 3.86 -3.53
C VAL A 215 -12.48 2.57 -4.18
N LEU A 216 -13.70 2.11 -3.87
CA LEU A 216 -14.27 0.91 -4.46
C LEU A 216 -14.53 1.11 -5.96
N HIS A 217 -15.11 2.25 -6.35
CA HIS A 217 -15.34 2.58 -7.75
C HIS A 217 -14.02 2.58 -8.54
N ALA A 218 -13.00 3.27 -8.05
CA ALA A 218 -11.68 3.33 -8.68
C ALA A 218 -11.07 1.93 -8.89
N SER A 219 -11.15 1.07 -7.87
CA SER A 219 -10.68 -0.33 -7.96
C SER A 219 -11.46 -1.13 -9.02
N ASN A 220 -12.78 -0.97 -9.09
CA ASN A 220 -13.65 -1.69 -10.04
C ASN A 220 -13.41 -1.27 -11.51
N VAL A 221 -13.02 -0.01 -11.73
CA VAL A 221 -12.70 0.48 -13.09
C VAL A 221 -11.22 0.31 -13.45
N GLY A 222 -10.41 -0.29 -12.57
CA GLY A 222 -9.00 -0.54 -12.81
C GLY A 222 -8.16 0.74 -12.89
N VAL A 223 -8.48 1.74 -12.07
CA VAL A 223 -7.76 3.02 -12.01
C VAL A 223 -7.40 3.34 -10.56
N PRO A 224 -6.11 3.51 -10.21
CA PRO A 224 -5.74 3.95 -8.86
C PRO A 224 -6.53 5.19 -8.44
N VAL A 225 -7.04 5.23 -7.20
CA VAL A 225 -7.92 6.32 -6.73
C VAL A 225 -7.30 7.71 -6.89
N THR A 226 -5.99 7.82 -6.77
CA THR A 226 -5.20 9.05 -6.97
C THR A 226 -5.18 9.53 -8.44
N LEU A 227 -5.54 8.68 -9.39
CA LEU A 227 -5.69 9.01 -10.81
C LEU A 227 -7.14 9.18 -11.22
N ASN A 228 -8.06 8.42 -10.61
CA ASN A 228 -9.47 8.40 -10.98
C ASN A 228 -10.16 9.74 -10.66
N ASN A 229 -10.06 10.19 -9.41
CA ASN A 229 -10.60 11.47 -8.96
C ASN A 229 -9.62 12.15 -8.00
N LYS A 230 -8.70 12.96 -8.55
CA LYS A 230 -7.61 13.62 -7.80
C LYS A 230 -8.10 14.53 -6.67
N THR A 231 -9.34 15.02 -6.75
CA THR A 231 -9.93 15.93 -5.78
C THR A 231 -10.73 15.24 -4.69
N SER A 232 -10.96 13.91 -4.80
CA SER A 232 -11.64 13.13 -3.76
C SER A 232 -10.84 13.12 -2.45
N ALA A 233 -11.54 12.98 -1.33
CA ALA A 233 -10.90 12.94 -0.02
C ALA A 233 -9.85 11.81 0.10
N PRO A 234 -10.13 10.54 -0.32
CA PRO A 234 -9.12 9.50 -0.27
C PRO A 234 -7.95 9.75 -1.21
N ALA A 235 -8.16 10.31 -2.40
CA ALA A 235 -7.07 10.62 -3.33
C ALA A 235 -6.10 11.66 -2.74
N ARG A 236 -6.63 12.73 -2.12
CA ARG A 236 -5.81 13.72 -1.41
C ARG A 236 -5.06 13.11 -0.23
N ALA A 237 -5.71 12.26 0.55
CA ALA A 237 -5.07 11.60 1.69
C ALA A 237 -3.90 10.71 1.26
N TYR A 238 -4.03 9.95 0.17
CA TYR A 238 -2.93 9.18 -0.40
C TYR A 238 -1.83 10.06 -1.01
N ALA A 239 -2.19 11.17 -1.67
CA ALA A 239 -1.21 12.12 -2.19
C ALA A 239 -0.38 12.75 -1.06
N ASP A 240 -1.02 13.15 0.04
CA ASP A 240 -0.34 13.68 1.22
C ASP A 240 0.54 12.62 1.90
N ALA A 241 0.10 11.36 1.96
CA ALA A 241 0.90 10.24 2.45
C ALA A 241 2.15 10.02 1.56
N ALA A 242 2.02 10.08 0.24
CA ALA A 242 3.14 9.98 -0.70
C ALA A 242 4.14 11.14 -0.51
N ARG A 243 3.66 12.37 -0.33
CA ARG A 243 4.52 13.53 -0.05
C ARG A 243 5.30 13.38 1.26
N ARG A 244 4.68 12.81 2.32
CA ARG A 244 5.39 12.49 3.58
C ARG A 244 6.45 11.41 3.36
N LEU A 245 6.21 10.39 2.51
CA LEU A 245 7.24 9.42 2.14
C LEU A 245 8.41 10.06 1.38
N LEU A 246 8.17 11.14 0.64
CA LEU A 246 9.22 11.96 0.00
C LEU A 246 9.98 12.86 0.98
N GLY A 247 9.58 12.89 2.26
CA GLY A 247 10.21 13.70 3.30
C GLY A 247 9.64 15.11 3.42
N GLU A 248 8.52 15.42 2.75
CA GLU A 248 7.87 16.72 2.88
C GLU A 248 7.12 16.83 4.22
N ASN A 249 7.19 18.01 4.82
CA ASN A 249 6.42 18.32 6.03
C ASN A 249 4.97 18.69 5.67
N VAL A 250 4.12 17.68 5.48
CA VAL A 250 2.71 17.85 5.18
C VAL A 250 1.89 17.67 6.46
N PRO A 251 1.09 18.64 6.91
CA PRO A 251 0.23 18.51 8.08
C PRO A 251 -0.70 17.31 7.97
N MET A 252 -0.94 16.61 9.11
CA MET A 252 -1.87 15.47 9.15
C MET A 252 -3.30 16.00 9.02
N SER A 253 -4.00 15.54 7.99
CA SER A 253 -5.43 15.83 7.80
C SER A 253 -6.25 14.71 8.41
N ILE A 254 -6.97 15.00 9.49
CA ILE A 254 -7.92 14.07 10.10
C ILE A 254 -9.26 14.30 9.39
N PRO A 255 -9.86 13.24 8.80
CA PRO A 255 -11.20 13.35 8.25
C PRO A 255 -12.16 13.84 9.32
N SER A 256 -12.83 14.98 9.08
CA SER A 256 -13.82 15.57 9.99
C SER A 256 -15.20 15.52 9.37
N ASP A 257 -16.20 15.40 10.20
CA ASP A 257 -17.61 15.43 9.81
C ASP A 257 -18.03 16.87 9.41
N ARG A 258 -17.73 17.28 8.17
CA ARG A 258 -18.18 18.59 7.67
C ARG A 258 -19.69 18.68 7.41
N LYS A 259 -20.40 17.55 7.32
CA LYS A 259 -21.87 17.58 7.15
C LYS A 259 -22.60 17.98 8.42
N GLY A 260 -22.11 17.60 9.60
CA GLY A 260 -22.75 17.93 10.88
C GLY A 260 -22.74 19.43 11.21
N LEU A 261 -21.70 20.18 10.83
CA LEU A 261 -21.62 21.63 11.10
C LEU A 261 -22.58 22.44 10.22
N PHE A 262 -22.83 22.03 8.99
CA PHE A 262 -23.80 22.71 8.10
C PHE A 262 -25.24 22.40 8.48
N GLU A 263 -25.57 21.17 8.91
CA GLU A 263 -26.93 20.83 9.39
C GLU A 263 -27.25 21.48 10.74
N ILE A 264 -26.27 21.63 11.63
CA ILE A 264 -26.44 22.33 12.92
C ILE A 264 -26.62 23.83 12.70
N LEU A 265 -25.97 24.43 11.72
CA LEU A 265 -26.06 25.88 11.44
C LEU A 265 -27.24 26.26 10.53
N PHE A 266 -27.73 25.38 9.67
CA PHE A 266 -28.76 25.68 8.68
C PHE A 266 -29.98 24.75 8.71
N GLY A 267 -30.00 23.69 9.55
CA GLY A 267 -31.07 22.69 9.64
C GLY A 267 -32.28 23.09 10.52
N ARG A 268 -32.34 24.33 11.06
CA ARG A 268 -33.47 24.84 11.81
C ARG A 268 -34.21 25.98 11.08
N ARG A 269 -34.78 25.66 9.90
CA ARG A 269 -35.87 26.47 9.32
C ARG A 269 -36.71 25.57 8.42
N ALA A 270 -37.69 24.89 9.01
CA ALA A 270 -38.98 24.55 8.41
C ALA A 270 -39.79 23.66 9.42
N ALA A 271 -40.58 24.25 10.25
CA ALA A 271 -41.84 23.75 10.75
C ALA A 271 -42.69 24.98 11.09
#